data_a9e82593289a33ccfed4867386dae82f
#
_entry.id   a9e82593289a33ccfed4867386dae82f
#
_cell.length_a   1.000
_cell.length_b   1.000
_cell.length_c   1.000
_cell.angle_alpha   90.00
_cell.angle_beta   90.00
_cell.angle_gamma   90.00
#
_symmetry.space_group_name_H-M   'P 1'
#
loop_
_entity.id
_entity.type
_entity.pdbx_description
1 polymer ?
#
loop_
_entity_poly.entity_id
_entity_poly.type
_entity_poly.pdbx_seq_one_letter_code
_entity_poly.pdbx_strand_id
1 'polypeptide(L)'
;MKEVVIVSAVRTPIGSFMGGLSTMPAPRLGAIAIEGALKKINLDPALVNEVIMGNVVQAGTGQAPARQAAIFAGIPNTVPCTTINKVCASGMKAVMQGAQAIALGDADIVIAGGMENMSLIPHYVQMRTGTKFGPSTLIDGMQKDGLVDAYDENAMGVCADACALKYNFSREDQDAYAIQSYTRSSKAWEAGKFDNEVIPVAVPQRRGEPKMITKDEEFTNVFIDKIPNLRPAFSKDGTVTAANASTINDGAAALVLMSREKANELNLKPLAVIKGYADAAHEPEWFTTAPAKALPKALAKSNISIEEIEFFEFNEAFSVVGLANMKLLGLSDSNVNVNGGAVSLGHPLGCSGARILITLMNVLEQNNAKLGAAAICNGGGGASAIIIERV
;
A
#
# COMPACT_ATOMS: atom_id res chain seq x y z
N MET A 1 12.58 25.50 -2.01
CA MET A 1 11.93 24.39 -1.27
C MET A 1 13.03 23.53 -0.69
N LYS A 2 12.85 23.03 0.56
CA LYS A 2 13.81 22.11 1.17
C LYS A 2 13.83 20.78 0.41
N GLU A 3 15.00 20.14 0.33
CA GLU A 3 15.11 18.78 -0.19
C GLU A 3 14.54 17.78 0.84
N VAL A 4 13.69 16.87 0.39
CA VAL A 4 13.04 15.88 1.27
C VAL A 4 13.68 14.52 1.08
N VAL A 5 14.12 13.93 2.19
CA VAL A 5 14.76 12.63 2.22
C VAL A 5 13.98 11.63 3.07
N ILE A 6 14.10 10.36 2.73
CA ILE A 6 13.61 9.23 3.52
C ILE A 6 14.80 8.67 4.29
N VAL A 7 14.74 8.64 5.61
CA VAL A 7 15.85 8.16 6.46
C VAL A 7 15.57 6.80 7.09
N SER A 8 14.31 6.40 7.18
CA SER A 8 13.88 5.08 7.65
C SER A 8 12.59 4.66 6.98
N ALA A 9 12.45 3.36 6.75
CA ALA A 9 11.25 2.78 6.17
C ALA A 9 11.15 1.31 6.59
N VAL A 10 9.97 0.92 7.08
CA VAL A 10 9.66 -0.46 7.48
C VAL A 10 8.17 -0.74 7.32
N ARG A 11 7.83 -2.03 7.27
CA ARG A 11 6.45 -2.51 7.27
C ARG A 11 6.29 -3.72 8.20
N THR A 12 5.07 -3.99 8.61
CA THR A 12 4.74 -5.29 9.18
C THR A 12 4.75 -6.36 8.08
N PRO A 13 4.77 -7.65 8.43
CA PRO A 13 4.27 -8.66 7.52
C PRO A 13 2.86 -8.30 7.04
N ILE A 14 2.48 -8.79 5.87
CA ILE A 14 1.10 -8.71 5.39
C ILE A 14 0.38 -10.01 5.76
N GLY A 15 -0.64 -9.89 6.62
CA GLY A 15 -1.48 -11.00 7.04
C GLY A 15 -2.57 -11.30 6.00
N SER A 16 -2.87 -12.57 5.81
CA SER A 16 -4.03 -13.00 5.04
C SER A 16 -5.33 -12.63 5.75
N PHE A 17 -6.42 -12.56 4.99
CA PHE A 17 -7.76 -12.38 5.56
C PHE A 17 -8.07 -13.46 6.61
N MET A 18 -8.46 -13.03 7.81
CA MET A 18 -8.66 -13.89 8.99
C MET A 18 -7.41 -14.71 9.39
N GLY A 19 -6.22 -14.28 8.95
CA GLY A 19 -4.93 -14.90 9.22
C GLY A 19 -4.25 -14.43 10.51
N GLY A 20 -2.92 -14.45 10.50
CA GLY A 20 -2.10 -14.24 11.69
C GLY A 20 -2.21 -12.86 12.31
N LEU A 21 -2.55 -11.82 11.53
CA LEU A 21 -2.72 -10.44 12.01
C LEU A 21 -4.19 -10.06 12.27
N SER A 22 -5.14 -10.94 12.04
CA SER A 22 -6.58 -10.64 12.03
C SER A 22 -7.14 -10.06 13.33
N THR A 23 -6.48 -10.29 14.47
CA THR A 23 -6.92 -9.78 15.79
C THR A 23 -6.25 -8.47 16.19
N MET A 24 -5.34 -7.94 15.36
CA MET A 24 -4.57 -6.73 15.65
C MET A 24 -5.24 -5.49 15.02
N PRO A 25 -5.85 -4.58 15.80
CA PRO A 25 -6.47 -3.39 15.22
C PRO A 25 -5.49 -2.58 14.35
N ALA A 26 -5.98 -1.97 13.25
CA ALA A 26 -5.14 -1.21 12.34
C ALA A 26 -4.25 -0.16 13.05
N PRO A 27 -4.73 0.63 14.05
CA PRO A 27 -3.86 1.55 14.79
C PRO A 27 -2.73 0.85 15.59
N ARG A 28 -2.91 -0.41 16.00
CA ARG A 28 -1.85 -1.17 16.67
C ARG A 28 -0.80 -1.65 15.67
N LEU A 29 -1.21 -2.11 14.48
CA LEU A 29 -0.28 -2.43 13.39
C LEU A 29 0.49 -1.17 12.96
N GLY A 30 -0.20 -0.03 12.82
CA GLY A 30 0.41 1.27 12.53
C GLY A 30 1.44 1.69 13.58
N ALA A 31 1.12 1.49 14.86
CA ALA A 31 2.05 1.78 15.96
C ALA A 31 3.33 0.95 15.87
N ILE A 32 3.22 -0.35 15.58
CA ILE A 32 4.38 -1.23 15.42
C ILE A 32 5.26 -0.74 14.26
N ALA A 33 4.66 -0.38 13.13
CA ALA A 33 5.41 0.16 11.99
C ALA A 33 6.12 1.48 12.33
N ILE A 34 5.45 2.42 13.01
CA ILE A 34 6.02 3.69 13.45
C ILE A 34 7.18 3.45 14.43
N GLU A 35 6.95 2.66 15.47
CA GLU A 35 7.97 2.31 16.47
C GLU A 35 9.18 1.65 15.81
N GLY A 36 8.94 0.70 14.89
CA GLY A 36 9.99 0.03 14.14
C GLY A 36 10.80 0.97 13.27
N ALA A 37 10.15 1.93 12.60
CA ALA A 37 10.83 2.94 11.77
C ALA A 37 11.73 3.86 12.61
N LEU A 38 11.26 4.28 13.79
CA LEU A 38 12.04 5.09 14.72
C LEU A 38 13.23 4.31 15.32
N LYS A 39 12.99 3.10 15.80
CA LYS A 39 14.02 2.22 16.39
C LYS A 39 15.13 1.89 15.39
N LYS A 40 14.80 1.68 14.12
CA LYS A 40 15.77 1.34 13.07
C LYS A 40 16.89 2.38 12.93
N ILE A 41 16.59 3.66 13.23
CA ILE A 41 17.54 4.77 13.16
C ILE A 41 17.83 5.41 14.52
N ASN A 42 17.35 4.82 15.61
CA ASN A 42 17.48 5.32 16.97
C ASN A 42 17.03 6.80 17.11
N LEU A 43 15.91 7.16 16.46
CA LEU A 43 15.35 8.51 16.52
C LEU A 43 14.49 8.68 17.76
N ASP A 44 14.75 9.78 18.54
CA ASP A 44 13.89 10.16 19.67
C ASP A 44 12.50 10.56 19.15
N PRO A 45 11.41 9.88 19.60
CA PRO A 45 10.04 10.24 19.25
C PRO A 45 9.66 11.71 19.51
N ALA A 46 10.34 12.36 20.47
CA ALA A 46 10.09 13.77 20.80
C ALA A 46 10.51 14.75 19.71
N LEU A 47 11.34 14.33 18.76
CA LEU A 47 11.77 15.15 17.62
C LEU A 47 10.76 15.17 16.46
N VAL A 48 9.76 14.28 16.47
CA VAL A 48 8.75 14.19 15.41
C VAL A 48 7.83 15.41 15.46
N ASN A 49 7.65 16.07 14.31
CA ASN A 49 6.79 17.25 14.20
C ASN A 49 5.34 16.88 13.83
N GLU A 50 5.13 15.84 13.01
CA GLU A 50 3.81 15.42 12.54
C GLU A 50 3.78 13.93 12.21
N VAL A 51 2.58 13.31 12.34
CA VAL A 51 2.31 11.92 11.91
C VAL A 51 1.12 11.91 10.95
N ILE A 52 1.32 11.35 9.75
CA ILE A 52 0.29 11.26 8.71
C ILE A 52 0.15 9.79 8.29
N MET A 53 -0.99 9.16 8.59
CA MET A 53 -1.22 7.74 8.27
C MET A 53 -2.48 7.55 7.42
N GLY A 54 -2.33 6.77 6.36
CA GLY A 54 -3.45 6.29 5.57
C GLY A 54 -4.26 5.23 6.33
N ASN A 55 -5.58 5.31 6.29
CA ASN A 55 -6.49 4.27 6.74
C ASN A 55 -7.84 4.45 6.05
N VAL A 56 -8.36 3.42 5.41
CA VAL A 56 -9.51 3.51 4.51
C VAL A 56 -10.80 3.20 5.23
N VAL A 57 -10.97 1.99 5.72
CA VAL A 57 -12.21 1.56 6.37
C VAL A 57 -12.07 1.73 7.88
N GLN A 58 -12.57 2.84 8.38
CA GLN A 58 -12.36 3.27 9.77
C GLN A 58 -13.51 2.90 10.71
N ALA A 59 -14.54 2.21 10.22
CA ALA A 59 -15.67 1.83 11.03
C ALA A 59 -15.23 0.97 12.23
N GLY A 60 -15.62 1.38 13.45
CA GLY A 60 -15.28 0.66 14.67
C GLY A 60 -13.85 0.83 15.19
N THR A 61 -12.95 1.53 14.48
CA THR A 61 -11.56 1.73 14.93
C THR A 61 -11.40 2.82 15.99
N GLY A 62 -12.44 3.61 16.24
CA GLY A 62 -12.41 4.76 17.16
C GLY A 62 -11.95 6.06 16.46
N GLN A 63 -11.81 7.12 17.24
CA GLN A 63 -11.45 8.44 16.72
C GLN A 63 -9.97 8.49 16.26
N ALA A 64 -9.73 9.19 15.14
CA ALA A 64 -8.40 9.56 14.66
C ALA A 64 -7.39 8.39 14.67
N PRO A 65 -7.55 7.36 13.83
CA PRO A 65 -6.69 6.17 13.82
C PRO A 65 -5.19 6.48 13.75
N ALA A 66 -4.76 7.48 12.97
CA ALA A 66 -3.35 7.91 12.91
C ALA A 66 -2.84 8.40 14.27
N ARG A 67 -3.67 9.14 15.02
CA ARG A 67 -3.30 9.62 16.35
C ARG A 67 -3.20 8.46 17.35
N GLN A 68 -4.10 7.49 17.27
CA GLN A 68 -4.00 6.29 18.08
C GLN A 68 -2.67 5.56 17.81
N ALA A 69 -2.33 5.34 16.54
CA ALA A 69 -1.09 4.71 16.15
C ALA A 69 0.14 5.47 16.67
N ALA A 70 0.17 6.78 16.54
CA ALA A 70 1.26 7.63 17.04
C ALA A 70 1.43 7.51 18.56
N ILE A 71 0.35 7.63 19.33
CA ILE A 71 0.41 7.54 20.80
C ILE A 71 0.84 6.14 21.25
N PHE A 72 0.30 5.07 20.62
CA PHE A 72 0.69 3.70 20.92
C PHE A 72 2.16 3.40 20.57
N ALA A 73 2.74 4.13 19.61
CA ALA A 73 4.16 4.06 19.25
C ALA A 73 5.08 4.91 20.17
N GLY A 74 4.53 5.59 21.17
CA GLY A 74 5.30 6.43 22.08
C GLY A 74 5.59 7.84 21.55
N ILE A 75 4.96 8.29 20.48
CA ILE A 75 5.03 9.69 20.01
C ILE A 75 4.34 10.57 21.06
N PRO A 76 4.93 11.73 21.46
CA PRO A 76 4.32 12.63 22.41
C PRO A 76 2.93 13.09 21.99
N ASN A 77 2.04 13.26 22.97
CA ASN A 77 0.65 13.69 22.72
C ASN A 77 0.53 15.14 22.22
N THR A 78 1.61 15.88 22.20
CA THR A 78 1.71 17.24 21.62
C THR A 78 1.90 17.22 20.11
N VAL A 79 2.27 16.08 19.52
CA VAL A 79 2.48 15.95 18.08
C VAL A 79 1.14 15.85 17.35
N PRO A 80 0.85 16.73 16.37
CA PRO A 80 -0.35 16.63 15.54
C PRO A 80 -0.33 15.37 14.68
N CYS A 81 -1.52 14.81 14.45
CA CYS A 81 -1.67 13.56 13.68
C CYS A 81 -2.86 13.67 12.74
N THR A 82 -2.68 13.24 11.50
CA THR A 82 -3.72 13.27 10.46
C THR A 82 -3.95 11.88 9.88
N THR A 83 -5.21 11.44 9.82
CA THR A 83 -5.61 10.24 9.09
C THR A 83 -6.09 10.63 7.70
N ILE A 84 -5.54 9.96 6.67
CA ILE A 84 -5.88 10.21 5.27
C ILE A 84 -6.64 9.02 4.70
N ASN A 85 -7.69 9.33 3.94
CA ASN A 85 -8.37 8.38 3.08
C ASN A 85 -8.34 8.88 1.63
N LYS A 86 -7.58 8.18 0.80
CA LYS A 86 -7.58 8.24 -0.66
C LYS A 86 -7.69 6.81 -1.21
N VAL A 87 -8.55 6.00 -0.60
CA VAL A 87 -8.69 4.57 -0.88
C VAL A 87 -7.31 3.89 -0.91
N CYS A 88 -7.00 3.03 -1.89
CA CYS A 88 -5.73 2.30 -1.97
C CYS A 88 -4.47 3.18 -1.94
N ALA A 89 -4.57 4.42 -2.41
CA ALA A 89 -3.44 5.35 -2.47
C ALA A 89 -3.18 6.12 -1.15
N SER A 90 -3.93 5.85 -0.07
CA SER A 90 -3.87 6.61 1.18
C SER A 90 -2.46 6.67 1.77
N GLY A 91 -1.75 5.54 1.85
CA GLY A 91 -0.39 5.49 2.39
C GLY A 91 0.62 6.29 1.56
N MET A 92 0.53 6.23 0.22
CA MET A 92 1.38 7.05 -0.65
C MET A 92 1.02 8.53 -0.55
N LYS A 93 -0.28 8.87 -0.43
CA LYS A 93 -0.73 10.25 -0.24
C LYS A 93 -0.24 10.83 1.08
N ALA A 94 -0.18 10.02 2.15
CA ALA A 94 0.43 10.42 3.42
C ALA A 94 1.90 10.82 3.24
N VAL A 95 2.69 10.01 2.50
CA VAL A 95 4.09 10.33 2.17
C VAL A 95 4.18 11.62 1.35
N MET A 96 3.31 11.81 0.35
CA MET A 96 3.29 13.02 -0.48
C MET A 96 3.00 14.28 0.36
N GLN A 97 2.05 14.22 1.31
CA GLN A 97 1.72 15.36 2.18
C GLN A 97 2.82 15.62 3.20
N GLY A 98 3.43 14.58 3.79
CA GLY A 98 4.60 14.74 4.64
C GLY A 98 5.77 15.42 3.90
N ALA A 99 6.00 15.02 2.65
CA ALA A 99 7.00 15.66 1.81
C ALA A 99 6.66 17.13 1.51
N GLN A 100 5.39 17.47 1.33
CA GLN A 100 4.93 18.86 1.14
C GLN A 100 5.18 19.70 2.39
N ALA A 101 4.81 19.21 3.58
CA ALA A 101 5.03 19.93 4.82
C ALA A 101 6.52 20.23 5.05
N ILE A 102 7.41 19.26 4.79
CA ILE A 102 8.85 19.45 4.92
C ILE A 102 9.38 20.42 3.86
N ALA A 103 8.99 20.27 2.60
CA ALA A 103 9.48 21.13 1.51
C ALA A 103 9.09 22.60 1.69
N LEU A 104 7.92 22.87 2.30
CA LEU A 104 7.44 24.22 2.62
C LEU A 104 8.04 24.78 3.91
N GLY A 105 8.62 23.93 4.77
CA GLY A 105 9.22 24.32 6.03
C GLY A 105 8.26 24.32 7.23
N ASP A 106 7.06 23.74 7.07
CA ASP A 106 6.08 23.58 8.15
C ASP A 106 6.53 22.52 9.16
N ALA A 107 7.33 21.54 8.73
CA ALA A 107 7.91 20.49 9.53
C ALA A 107 9.34 20.16 9.08
N ASP A 108 10.16 19.60 9.96
CA ASP A 108 11.47 19.04 9.63
C ASP A 108 11.49 17.51 9.65
N ILE A 109 10.64 16.89 10.50
CA ILE A 109 10.54 15.44 10.67
C ILE A 109 9.07 15.03 10.63
N VAL A 110 8.68 14.24 9.64
CA VAL A 110 7.32 13.71 9.51
C VAL A 110 7.36 12.19 9.42
N ILE A 111 6.52 11.52 10.20
CA ILE A 111 6.24 10.10 10.01
C ILE A 111 5.04 9.99 9.08
N ALA A 112 5.22 9.29 7.96
CA ALA A 112 4.19 9.08 6.97
C ALA A 112 4.08 7.61 6.60
N GLY A 113 2.85 7.13 6.40
CA GLY A 113 2.64 5.72 6.07
C GLY A 113 1.16 5.36 5.94
N GLY A 114 0.84 4.13 6.29
CA GLY A 114 -0.53 3.67 6.28
C GLY A 114 -0.71 2.34 6.98
N MET A 115 -1.95 2.04 7.30
CA MET A 115 -2.36 0.86 8.04
C MET A 115 -3.76 0.44 7.61
N GLU A 116 -4.02 -0.84 7.63
CA GLU A 116 -5.35 -1.40 7.44
C GLU A 116 -5.44 -2.74 8.16
N ASN A 117 -6.59 -3.03 8.74
CA ASN A 117 -6.95 -4.39 9.12
C ASN A 117 -8.32 -4.69 8.52
N MET A 118 -8.32 -5.42 7.40
CA MET A 118 -9.55 -5.72 6.68
C MET A 118 -10.32 -6.86 7.35
N SER A 119 -9.65 -7.69 8.16
CA SER A 119 -10.26 -8.78 8.93
C SER A 119 -11.16 -8.29 10.06
N LEU A 120 -10.94 -7.06 10.58
CA LEU A 120 -11.71 -6.48 11.69
C LEU A 120 -12.78 -5.48 11.24
N ILE A 121 -12.96 -5.27 9.93
CA ILE A 121 -13.98 -4.36 9.43
C ILE A 121 -15.36 -4.92 9.79
N PRO A 122 -16.21 -4.13 10.50
CA PRO A 122 -17.50 -4.62 10.94
C PRO A 122 -18.55 -4.65 9.83
N HIS A 123 -19.53 -5.52 10.00
CA HIS A 123 -20.83 -5.32 9.38
C HIS A 123 -21.61 -4.30 10.21
N TYR A 124 -22.37 -3.42 9.57
CA TYR A 124 -23.14 -2.38 10.24
C TYR A 124 -24.56 -2.26 9.70
N VAL A 125 -25.40 -1.61 10.48
CA VAL A 125 -26.80 -1.32 10.14
C VAL A 125 -27.12 0.13 10.47
N GLN A 126 -27.89 0.79 9.60
CA GLN A 126 -28.36 2.16 9.82
C GLN A 126 -29.60 2.16 10.70
N MET A 127 -29.44 2.33 12.02
CA MET A 127 -30.53 2.22 13.01
C MET A 127 -30.92 3.51 13.72
N ARG A 128 -30.33 4.67 13.38
CA ARG A 128 -30.70 5.94 14.03
C ARG A 128 -32.17 6.35 13.82
N THR A 129 -32.73 6.01 12.66
CA THR A 129 -34.16 6.21 12.37
C THR A 129 -35.03 5.02 12.77
N GLY A 130 -34.42 3.92 13.18
CA GLY A 130 -35.09 2.66 13.54
C GLY A 130 -35.66 1.91 12.32
N THR A 131 -36.10 0.69 12.58
CA THR A 131 -36.90 -0.11 11.65
C THR A 131 -38.30 -0.25 12.25
N LYS A 132 -39.28 0.40 11.64
CA LYS A 132 -40.66 0.39 12.18
C LYS A 132 -41.30 -0.99 12.09
N PHE A 133 -40.95 -1.78 11.07
CA PHE A 133 -41.54 -3.11 10.83
C PHE A 133 -40.66 -3.92 9.90
N GLY A 134 -40.56 -5.24 10.13
CA GLY A 134 -39.77 -6.17 9.32
C GLY A 134 -38.28 -6.28 9.68
N PRO A 135 -37.52 -7.11 8.96
CA PRO A 135 -36.11 -7.34 9.23
C PRO A 135 -35.23 -6.15 8.81
N SER A 136 -34.04 -6.07 9.40
CA SER A 136 -32.96 -5.15 8.97
C SER A 136 -31.85 -5.92 8.31
N THR A 137 -31.23 -5.34 7.26
CA THR A 137 -30.08 -5.92 6.59
C THR A 137 -28.78 -5.39 7.21
N LEU A 138 -27.84 -6.27 7.49
CA LEU A 138 -26.45 -5.90 7.81
C LEU A 138 -25.69 -5.61 6.53
N ILE A 139 -24.94 -4.52 6.52
CA ILE A 139 -24.08 -4.09 5.41
C ILE A 139 -22.66 -4.51 5.73
N ASP A 140 -22.00 -5.24 4.82
CA ASP A 140 -20.57 -5.52 4.92
C ASP A 140 -19.79 -4.21 4.67
N GLY A 141 -19.17 -3.68 5.73
CA GLY A 141 -18.42 -2.43 5.67
C GLY A 141 -17.20 -2.51 4.75
N MET A 142 -16.59 -3.68 4.64
CA MET A 142 -15.45 -3.88 3.75
C MET A 142 -15.84 -3.74 2.28
N GLN A 143 -16.95 -4.37 1.88
CA GLN A 143 -17.47 -4.22 0.52
C GLN A 143 -17.92 -2.78 0.28
N LYS A 144 -18.79 -2.24 1.13
CA LYS A 144 -19.44 -0.94 0.90
C LYS A 144 -18.46 0.22 0.87
N ASP A 145 -17.47 0.25 1.77
CA ASP A 145 -16.60 1.41 1.95
C ASP A 145 -15.20 1.22 1.31
N GLY A 146 -14.87 -0.01 0.86
CA GLY A 146 -13.54 -0.33 0.34
C GLY A 146 -13.48 -0.97 -1.04
N LEU A 147 -14.44 -1.85 -1.40
CA LEU A 147 -14.31 -2.77 -2.53
C LEU A 147 -15.44 -2.67 -3.59
N VAL A 148 -16.36 -1.72 -3.41
CA VAL A 148 -17.46 -1.45 -4.34
C VAL A 148 -17.35 -0.01 -4.83
N ASP A 149 -17.50 0.19 -6.15
CA ASP A 149 -17.54 1.53 -6.73
C ASP A 149 -18.77 2.30 -6.20
N ALA A 150 -18.54 3.54 -5.79
CA ALA A 150 -19.59 4.35 -5.16
C ALA A 150 -20.62 4.91 -6.14
N TYR A 151 -20.35 4.89 -7.44
CA TYR A 151 -21.16 5.53 -8.47
C TYR A 151 -22.08 4.54 -9.18
N ASP A 152 -21.55 3.39 -9.58
CA ASP A 152 -22.30 2.34 -10.29
C ASP A 152 -22.55 1.08 -9.43
N GLU A 153 -22.07 1.08 -8.18
CA GLU A 153 -22.22 -0.01 -7.21
C GLU A 153 -21.66 -1.36 -7.66
N ASN A 154 -20.76 -1.37 -8.65
CA ASN A 154 -20.06 -2.57 -9.09
C ASN A 154 -18.88 -2.91 -8.17
N ALA A 155 -18.62 -4.20 -7.97
CA ALA A 155 -17.37 -4.63 -7.34
C ALA A 155 -16.16 -4.21 -8.20
N MET A 156 -15.05 -3.81 -7.55
CA MET A 156 -13.83 -3.37 -8.25
C MET A 156 -13.31 -4.37 -9.30
N GLY A 157 -13.55 -5.67 -9.11
CA GLY A 157 -13.18 -6.69 -10.08
C GLY A 157 -13.96 -6.64 -11.40
N VAL A 158 -15.19 -6.07 -11.41
CA VAL A 158 -15.94 -5.84 -12.66
C VAL A 158 -15.23 -4.80 -13.52
N CYS A 159 -14.71 -3.73 -12.91
CA CYS A 159 -13.88 -2.75 -13.62
C CYS A 159 -12.57 -3.37 -14.13
N ALA A 160 -12.01 -4.34 -13.41
CA ALA A 160 -10.83 -5.08 -13.86
C ALA A 160 -11.14 -5.98 -15.07
N ASP A 161 -12.30 -6.66 -15.08
CA ASP A 161 -12.78 -7.41 -16.24
C ASP A 161 -12.99 -6.48 -17.46
N ALA A 162 -13.60 -5.30 -17.27
CA ALA A 162 -13.76 -4.30 -18.32
C ALA A 162 -12.40 -3.80 -18.87
N CYS A 163 -11.41 -3.63 -17.99
CA CYS A 163 -10.04 -3.25 -18.39
C CYS A 163 -9.39 -4.37 -19.24
N ALA A 164 -9.52 -5.65 -18.83
CA ALA A 164 -9.00 -6.77 -19.57
C ALA A 164 -9.59 -6.82 -20.99
N LEU A 165 -10.89 -6.65 -21.11
CA LEU A 165 -11.59 -6.60 -22.41
C LEU A 165 -11.08 -5.41 -23.26
N LYS A 166 -11.02 -4.20 -22.71
CA LYS A 166 -10.63 -2.98 -23.42
C LYS A 166 -9.21 -3.05 -23.98
N TYR A 167 -8.29 -3.64 -23.21
CA TYR A 167 -6.88 -3.71 -23.59
C TYR A 167 -6.48 -5.05 -24.20
N ASN A 168 -7.45 -5.95 -24.46
CA ASN A 168 -7.26 -7.28 -25.05
C ASN A 168 -6.26 -8.14 -24.26
N PHE A 169 -6.44 -8.23 -22.94
CA PHE A 169 -5.75 -9.20 -22.10
C PHE A 169 -6.63 -10.42 -21.89
N SER A 170 -6.11 -11.59 -22.25
CA SER A 170 -6.79 -12.86 -22.05
C SER A 170 -6.77 -13.26 -20.56
N ARG A 171 -7.47 -14.33 -20.23
CA ARG A 171 -7.40 -14.99 -18.94
C ARG A 171 -5.99 -15.54 -18.68
N GLU A 172 -5.41 -16.14 -19.70
CA GLU A 172 -4.07 -16.73 -19.67
C GLU A 172 -2.99 -15.68 -19.41
N ASP A 173 -3.10 -14.48 -20.00
CA ASP A 173 -2.17 -13.36 -19.74
C ASP A 173 -2.20 -12.97 -18.27
N GLN A 174 -3.40 -12.84 -17.69
CA GLN A 174 -3.59 -12.45 -16.30
C GLN A 174 -3.11 -13.54 -15.32
N ASP A 175 -3.38 -14.80 -15.62
CA ASP A 175 -2.91 -15.93 -14.82
C ASP A 175 -1.37 -16.07 -14.90
N ALA A 176 -0.76 -15.86 -16.07
CA ALA A 176 0.68 -15.88 -16.24
C ALA A 176 1.35 -14.77 -15.41
N TYR A 177 0.77 -13.56 -15.41
CA TYR A 177 1.23 -12.47 -14.56
C TYR A 177 1.11 -12.82 -13.08
N ALA A 178 -0.01 -13.39 -12.64
CA ALA A 178 -0.20 -13.82 -11.25
C ALA A 178 0.85 -14.87 -10.85
N ILE A 179 1.05 -15.91 -11.66
CA ILE A 179 2.06 -16.95 -11.43
C ILE A 179 3.46 -16.33 -11.30
N GLN A 180 3.78 -15.35 -12.14
CA GLN A 180 5.03 -14.62 -12.07
C GLN A 180 5.16 -13.85 -10.75
N SER A 181 4.11 -13.13 -10.31
CA SER A 181 4.08 -12.40 -9.04
C SER A 181 4.31 -13.34 -7.85
N TYR A 182 3.58 -14.46 -7.77
CA TYR A 182 3.77 -15.48 -6.74
C TYR A 182 5.18 -16.08 -6.74
N THR A 183 5.71 -16.40 -7.92
CA THR A 183 7.05 -16.97 -8.07
C THR A 183 8.13 -15.97 -7.62
N ARG A 184 7.97 -14.70 -7.96
CA ARG A 184 8.88 -13.61 -7.55
C ARG A 184 8.87 -13.42 -6.04
N SER A 185 7.70 -13.38 -5.42
CA SER A 185 7.56 -13.23 -3.97
C SER A 185 8.17 -14.40 -3.20
N SER A 186 7.92 -15.64 -3.64
CA SER A 186 8.51 -16.82 -3.01
C SER A 186 10.05 -16.78 -3.07
N LYS A 187 10.60 -16.53 -4.25
CA LYS A 187 12.07 -16.41 -4.43
C LYS A 187 12.66 -15.24 -3.64
N ALA A 188 11.95 -14.11 -3.57
CA ALA A 188 12.41 -12.95 -2.82
C ALA A 188 12.45 -13.26 -1.31
N TRP A 189 11.44 -13.93 -0.77
CA TRP A 189 11.43 -14.39 0.63
C TRP A 189 12.52 -15.42 0.92
N GLU A 190 12.72 -16.41 0.04
CA GLU A 190 13.77 -17.41 0.15
C GLU A 190 15.17 -16.78 0.14
N ALA A 191 15.36 -15.72 -0.64
CA ALA A 191 16.62 -14.98 -0.76
C ALA A 191 16.82 -13.89 0.32
N GLY A 192 15.91 -13.74 1.30
CA GLY A 192 16.00 -12.72 2.36
C GLY A 192 15.84 -11.28 1.87
N LYS A 193 15.26 -11.07 0.69
CA LYS A 193 15.15 -9.72 0.08
C LYS A 193 14.21 -8.78 0.83
N PHE A 194 13.34 -9.30 1.69
CA PHE A 194 12.43 -8.51 2.53
C PHE A 194 12.95 -8.27 3.96
N ASP A 195 14.10 -8.81 4.34
CA ASP A 195 14.60 -8.74 5.72
C ASP A 195 14.86 -7.30 6.19
N ASN A 196 15.23 -6.39 5.28
CA ASN A 196 15.47 -4.99 5.60
C ASN A 196 14.19 -4.16 5.73
N GLU A 197 13.04 -4.66 5.28
CA GLU A 197 11.78 -3.90 5.30
C GLU A 197 10.76 -4.44 6.29
N VAL A 198 10.76 -5.75 6.58
CA VAL A 198 9.75 -6.39 7.41
C VAL A 198 10.20 -6.45 8.86
N ILE A 199 9.35 -5.97 9.77
CA ILE A 199 9.53 -6.06 11.21
C ILE A 199 8.54 -7.07 11.80
N PRO A 200 8.97 -7.94 12.73
CA PRO A 200 8.10 -8.92 13.36
C PRO A 200 6.96 -8.28 14.14
N VAL A 201 5.80 -8.92 14.14
CA VAL A 201 4.63 -8.54 14.94
C VAL A 201 4.33 -9.61 15.99
N ALA A 202 4.35 -9.20 17.26
CA ALA A 202 3.94 -10.04 18.37
C ALA A 202 2.43 -9.95 18.57
N VAL A 203 1.70 -10.99 18.17
CA VAL A 203 0.22 -11.04 18.27
C VAL A 203 -0.17 -11.70 19.59
N PRO A 204 -0.84 -10.96 20.51
CA PRO A 204 -1.27 -11.49 21.77
C PRO A 204 -2.17 -12.72 21.59
N GLN A 205 -1.95 -13.75 22.41
CA GLN A 205 -2.77 -14.95 22.43
C GLN A 205 -3.69 -14.95 23.65
N ARG A 206 -4.83 -15.61 23.55
CA ARG A 206 -5.73 -15.76 24.70
C ARG A 206 -5.06 -16.44 25.90
N ARG A 207 -4.09 -17.31 25.65
CA ARG A 207 -3.27 -18.01 26.64
C ARG A 207 -1.87 -18.23 26.06
N GLY A 208 -0.84 -18.16 26.93
CA GLY A 208 0.55 -18.39 26.56
C GLY A 208 1.25 -17.15 26.00
N GLU A 209 2.42 -17.37 25.41
CA GLU A 209 3.24 -16.31 24.82
C GLU A 209 2.63 -15.76 23.52
N PRO A 210 2.92 -14.50 23.17
CA PRO A 210 2.49 -13.93 21.89
C PRO A 210 3.01 -14.76 20.70
N LYS A 211 2.16 -14.93 19.69
CA LYS A 211 2.60 -15.54 18.43
C LYS A 211 3.35 -14.51 17.59
N MET A 212 4.58 -14.82 17.23
CA MET A 212 5.37 -13.97 16.34
C MET A 212 5.00 -14.22 14.88
N ILE A 213 4.55 -13.17 14.20
CA ILE A 213 4.34 -13.17 12.74
C ILE A 213 5.53 -12.43 12.12
N THR A 214 6.29 -13.11 11.26
CA THR A 214 7.58 -12.64 10.74
C THR A 214 7.64 -12.58 9.22
N LYS A 215 6.67 -13.18 8.52
CA LYS A 215 6.61 -13.26 7.05
C LYS A 215 5.23 -12.93 6.53
N ASP A 216 5.15 -12.44 5.31
CA ASP A 216 3.90 -12.34 4.58
C ASP A 216 3.27 -13.73 4.43
N GLU A 217 1.95 -13.79 4.49
CA GLU A 217 1.25 -15.07 4.52
C GLU A 217 0.73 -15.51 3.13
N GLU A 218 0.35 -14.54 2.28
CA GLU A 218 -0.47 -14.82 1.12
C GLU A 218 0.22 -15.66 0.04
N PHE A 219 1.49 -15.36 -0.26
CA PHE A 219 2.23 -16.09 -1.30
C PHE A 219 2.40 -17.59 -1.01
N THR A 220 2.19 -18.01 0.24
CA THR A 220 2.25 -19.43 0.65
C THR A 220 0.91 -20.15 0.51
N ASN A 221 -0.19 -19.42 0.30
CA ASN A 221 -1.55 -19.96 0.29
C ASN A 221 -2.02 -20.38 -1.12
N VAL A 222 -1.23 -20.10 -2.16
CA VAL A 222 -1.60 -20.39 -3.55
C VAL A 222 -1.16 -21.78 -4.00
N PHE A 223 -2.03 -22.42 -4.78
CA PHE A 223 -1.72 -23.66 -5.53
C PHE A 223 -1.57 -23.29 -7.01
N ILE A 224 -0.36 -23.02 -7.46
CA ILE A 224 -0.07 -22.51 -8.82
C ILE A 224 -0.72 -23.39 -9.91
N ASP A 225 -0.65 -24.70 -9.79
CA ASP A 225 -1.24 -25.65 -10.75
C ASP A 225 -2.77 -25.56 -10.86
N LYS A 226 -3.43 -24.96 -9.86
CA LYS A 226 -4.89 -24.79 -9.87
C LYS A 226 -5.34 -23.46 -10.46
N ILE A 227 -4.46 -22.50 -10.64
CA ILE A 227 -4.79 -21.15 -11.12
C ILE A 227 -5.58 -21.20 -12.44
N PRO A 228 -5.16 -21.94 -13.49
CA PRO A 228 -5.87 -21.97 -14.76
C PRO A 228 -7.30 -22.51 -14.66
N ASN A 229 -7.60 -23.29 -13.63
CA ASN A 229 -8.91 -23.95 -13.44
C ASN A 229 -9.85 -23.17 -12.52
N LEU A 230 -9.45 -22.00 -12.01
CA LEU A 230 -10.29 -21.17 -11.16
C LEU A 230 -11.45 -20.55 -11.97
N ARG A 231 -12.61 -20.44 -11.34
CA ARG A 231 -13.76 -19.75 -11.94
C ARG A 231 -13.58 -18.23 -11.85
N PRO A 232 -14.12 -17.46 -12.80
CA PRO A 232 -14.24 -16.02 -12.67
C PRO A 232 -14.92 -15.64 -11.35
N ALA A 233 -14.41 -14.59 -10.71
CA ALA A 233 -14.86 -14.21 -9.36
C ALA A 233 -15.93 -13.10 -9.36
N PHE A 234 -15.99 -12.26 -10.39
CA PHE A 234 -16.81 -11.05 -10.40
C PHE A 234 -17.89 -11.07 -11.49
N SER A 235 -17.57 -11.47 -12.69
CA SER A 235 -18.51 -11.56 -13.82
C SER A 235 -18.56 -12.99 -14.35
N LYS A 236 -19.74 -13.45 -14.78
CA LYS A 236 -19.93 -14.84 -15.26
C LYS A 236 -18.96 -15.21 -16.39
N ASP A 237 -18.78 -14.28 -17.33
CA ASP A 237 -17.90 -14.42 -18.49
C ASP A 237 -16.62 -13.59 -18.34
N GLY A 238 -16.25 -13.23 -17.09
CA GLY A 238 -15.05 -12.47 -16.76
C GLY A 238 -13.78 -13.31 -16.78
N THR A 239 -12.65 -12.63 -16.67
CA THR A 239 -11.32 -13.22 -16.68
C THR A 239 -10.59 -13.07 -15.34
N VAL A 240 -11.11 -12.22 -14.45
CA VAL A 240 -10.57 -12.00 -13.12
C VAL A 240 -10.97 -13.12 -12.17
N THR A 241 -10.00 -13.68 -11.47
CA THR A 241 -10.18 -14.79 -10.51
C THR A 241 -9.62 -14.43 -9.16
N ALA A 242 -9.87 -15.27 -8.15
CA ALA A 242 -9.28 -15.10 -6.83
C ALA A 242 -7.75 -15.14 -6.81
N ALA A 243 -7.09 -15.75 -7.80
CA ALA A 243 -5.63 -15.85 -7.85
C ALA A 243 -4.96 -14.76 -8.69
N ASN A 244 -5.66 -14.12 -9.62
CA ASN A 244 -5.13 -13.03 -10.44
C ASN A 244 -5.65 -11.64 -10.00
N ALA A 245 -6.40 -11.60 -8.89
CA ALA A 245 -6.73 -10.42 -8.09
C ALA A 245 -5.83 -10.34 -6.86
N SER A 246 -5.58 -9.13 -6.33
CA SER A 246 -5.04 -9.01 -4.99
C SER A 246 -6.01 -9.52 -3.95
N THR A 247 -5.49 -9.96 -2.82
CA THR A 247 -6.29 -10.52 -1.72
C THR A 247 -6.68 -9.46 -0.69
N ILE A 248 -7.52 -9.83 0.25
CA ILE A 248 -7.96 -9.03 1.39
C ILE A 248 -6.96 -9.26 2.53
N ASN A 249 -6.38 -8.20 3.09
CA ASN A 249 -5.22 -8.34 3.96
C ASN A 249 -5.17 -7.33 5.10
N ASP A 250 -4.29 -7.63 6.05
CA ASP A 250 -3.98 -6.84 7.23
C ASP A 250 -2.51 -6.42 7.21
N GLY A 251 -2.20 -5.15 7.50
CA GLY A 251 -0.81 -4.70 7.54
C GLY A 251 -0.64 -3.21 7.75
N ALA A 252 0.60 -2.81 8.02
CA ALA A 252 0.99 -1.41 8.17
C ALA A 252 2.40 -1.15 7.65
N ALA A 253 2.65 0.09 7.25
CA ALA A 253 3.93 0.57 6.76
C ALA A 253 4.17 2.00 7.25
N ALA A 254 5.41 2.35 7.60
CA ALA A 254 5.80 3.67 8.04
C ALA A 254 7.18 4.07 7.52
N LEU A 255 7.29 5.33 7.10
CA LEU A 255 8.51 5.98 6.66
C LEU A 255 8.78 7.20 7.55
N VAL A 256 10.04 7.46 7.83
CA VAL A 256 10.50 8.70 8.46
C VAL A 256 11.06 9.60 7.38
N LEU A 257 10.37 10.72 7.16
CA LEU A 257 10.75 11.76 6.20
C LEU A 257 11.43 12.91 6.96
N MET A 258 12.47 13.48 6.36
CA MET A 258 13.16 14.65 6.92
C MET A 258 13.54 15.65 5.85
N SER A 259 13.79 16.92 6.27
CA SER A 259 14.61 17.80 5.45
C SER A 259 16.06 17.27 5.40
N ARG A 260 16.75 17.47 4.27
CA ARG A 260 18.18 17.09 4.14
C ARG A 260 19.02 17.71 5.25
N GLU A 261 18.75 18.95 5.59
CA GLU A 261 19.44 19.69 6.62
C GLU A 261 19.26 19.02 7.99
N LYS A 262 18.03 18.61 8.33
CA LYS A 262 17.74 17.93 9.59
C LYS A 262 18.37 16.54 9.65
N ALA A 263 18.37 15.80 8.57
CA ALA A 263 19.06 14.50 8.50
C ALA A 263 20.58 14.66 8.76
N ASN A 264 21.20 15.68 8.15
CA ASN A 264 22.61 15.99 8.38
C ASN A 264 22.89 16.42 9.82
N GLU A 265 22.04 17.28 10.41
CA GLU A 265 22.14 17.70 11.81
C GLU A 265 22.12 16.51 12.78
N LEU A 266 21.26 15.55 12.52
CA LEU A 266 21.13 14.34 13.32
C LEU A 266 22.12 13.22 12.95
N ASN A 267 23.02 13.45 11.98
CA ASN A 267 23.95 12.47 11.45
C ASN A 267 23.25 11.19 10.94
N LEU A 268 22.04 11.31 10.40
CA LEU A 268 21.28 10.21 9.81
C LEU A 268 21.56 10.12 8.30
N LYS A 269 21.90 8.92 7.83
CA LYS A 269 22.13 8.67 6.42
C LYS A 269 20.79 8.51 5.70
N PRO A 270 20.48 9.36 4.69
CA PRO A 270 19.31 9.15 3.87
C PRO A 270 19.36 7.83 3.06
N LEU A 271 18.22 7.18 2.92
CA LEU A 271 18.03 6.02 2.05
C LEU A 271 17.69 6.47 0.62
N ALA A 272 16.84 7.48 0.50
CA ALA A 272 16.40 8.02 -0.78
C ALA A 272 16.01 9.50 -0.68
N VAL A 273 16.03 10.18 -1.82
CA VAL A 273 15.47 11.54 -2.02
C VAL A 273 14.13 11.40 -2.75
N ILE A 274 13.12 12.14 -2.33
CA ILE A 274 11.87 12.27 -3.08
C ILE A 274 12.07 13.32 -4.17
N LYS A 275 12.10 12.88 -5.44
CA LYS A 275 12.36 13.74 -6.61
C LYS A 275 11.11 14.42 -7.12
N GLY A 276 9.98 13.73 -7.07
CA GLY A 276 8.72 14.27 -7.54
C GLY A 276 7.56 13.32 -7.26
N TYR A 277 6.37 13.87 -7.27
CA TYR A 277 5.13 13.12 -7.07
C TYR A 277 3.95 13.81 -7.74
N ALA A 278 2.94 13.03 -8.09
CA ALA A 278 1.71 13.55 -8.67
C ALA A 278 0.51 12.65 -8.40
N ASP A 279 -0.65 13.27 -8.44
CA ASP A 279 -1.93 12.59 -8.52
C ASP A 279 -2.52 12.72 -9.92
N ALA A 280 -3.32 11.74 -10.32
CA ALA A 280 -4.20 11.80 -11.48
C ALA A 280 -5.54 11.13 -11.16
N ALA A 281 -6.53 11.48 -11.94
CA ALA A 281 -7.83 10.82 -11.92
C ALA A 281 -8.44 10.86 -13.32
N HIS A 282 -9.35 9.94 -13.58
CA HIS A 282 -10.24 9.91 -14.74
C HIS A 282 -11.56 9.20 -14.35
N GLU A 283 -12.31 8.69 -15.31
CA GLU A 283 -13.59 8.05 -15.04
C GLU A 283 -13.42 6.90 -14.02
N PRO A 284 -14.32 6.77 -13.02
CA PRO A 284 -14.20 5.78 -11.94
C PRO A 284 -13.98 4.34 -12.43
N GLU A 285 -14.69 3.93 -13.46
CA GLU A 285 -14.59 2.62 -14.10
C GLU A 285 -13.13 2.26 -14.51
N TRP A 286 -12.35 3.26 -14.93
CA TRP A 286 -10.99 3.06 -15.46
C TRP A 286 -9.90 3.25 -14.40
N PHE A 287 -10.21 3.15 -13.10
CA PHE A 287 -9.20 3.28 -12.04
C PHE A 287 -7.95 2.42 -12.30
N THR A 288 -8.12 1.27 -12.95
CA THR A 288 -7.06 0.32 -13.28
C THR A 288 -5.90 0.91 -14.08
N THR A 289 -6.17 1.93 -14.91
CA THR A 289 -5.19 2.58 -15.78
C THR A 289 -4.78 3.99 -15.32
N ALA A 290 -5.31 4.45 -14.20
CA ALA A 290 -4.96 5.75 -13.63
C ALA A 290 -3.46 5.92 -13.31
N PRO A 291 -2.68 4.88 -12.91
CA PRO A 291 -1.23 4.98 -12.74
C PRO A 291 -0.50 5.48 -14.00
N ALA A 292 -0.91 5.03 -15.19
CA ALA A 292 -0.35 5.52 -16.46
C ALA A 292 -0.64 7.00 -16.74
N LYS A 293 -1.55 7.63 -15.98
CA LYS A 293 -1.79 9.08 -16.02
C LYS A 293 -1.05 9.84 -14.91
N ALA A 294 -0.83 9.20 -13.76
CA ALA A 294 -0.16 9.83 -12.62
C ALA A 294 1.37 9.84 -12.79
N LEU A 295 1.95 8.73 -13.26
CA LEU A 295 3.39 8.58 -13.40
C LEU A 295 4.03 9.61 -14.34
N PRO A 296 3.52 9.86 -15.57
CA PRO A 296 4.08 10.91 -16.43
C PRO A 296 4.05 12.31 -15.81
N LYS A 297 3.03 12.61 -14.99
CA LYS A 297 2.97 13.89 -14.26
C LYS A 297 4.03 13.98 -13.16
N ALA A 298 4.32 12.87 -12.46
CA ALA A 298 5.37 12.84 -11.47
C ALA A 298 6.76 12.97 -12.11
N LEU A 299 7.00 12.30 -13.23
CA LEU A 299 8.21 12.41 -14.04
C LEU A 299 8.45 13.84 -14.52
N ALA A 300 7.42 14.49 -15.08
CA ALA A 300 7.52 15.88 -15.54
C ALA A 300 7.89 16.84 -14.39
N LYS A 301 7.33 16.64 -13.18
CA LYS A 301 7.67 17.47 -12.00
C LYS A 301 9.09 17.24 -11.49
N SER A 302 9.64 16.05 -11.67
CA SER A 302 11.01 15.71 -11.28
C SER A 302 12.03 16.06 -12.37
N ASN A 303 11.59 16.42 -13.56
CA ASN A 303 12.42 16.61 -14.76
C ASN A 303 13.27 15.36 -15.07
N ILE A 304 12.65 14.19 -14.93
CA ILE A 304 13.25 12.86 -15.20
C ILE A 304 12.41 12.21 -16.30
N SER A 305 13.07 11.59 -17.28
CA SER A 305 12.40 10.80 -18.31
C SER A 305 12.08 9.37 -17.82
N ILE A 306 11.14 8.70 -18.47
CA ILE A 306 10.74 7.35 -18.07
C ILE A 306 11.87 6.33 -18.32
N GLU A 307 12.71 6.58 -19.32
CA GLU A 307 13.87 5.77 -19.70
C GLU A 307 14.99 5.82 -18.66
N GLU A 308 15.03 6.86 -17.83
CA GLU A 308 15.99 6.98 -16.73
C GLU A 308 15.58 6.15 -15.50
N ILE A 309 14.31 5.72 -15.41
CA ILE A 309 13.83 4.91 -14.30
C ILE A 309 14.27 3.46 -14.48
N GLU A 310 15.02 2.97 -13.51
CA GLU A 310 15.61 1.64 -13.56
C GLU A 310 14.65 0.57 -13.04
N PHE A 311 13.81 0.88 -12.02
CA PHE A 311 12.83 -0.04 -11.46
C PHE A 311 11.50 0.64 -11.15
N PHE A 312 10.43 -0.13 -11.29
CA PHE A 312 9.06 0.32 -11.03
C PHE A 312 8.35 -0.60 -10.03
N GLU A 313 7.55 0.00 -9.16
CA GLU A 313 6.59 -0.70 -8.31
C GLU A 313 5.18 -0.19 -8.61
N PHE A 314 4.37 -0.99 -9.30
CA PHE A 314 2.94 -0.76 -9.46
C PHE A 314 2.18 -1.61 -8.45
N ASN A 315 1.22 -1.02 -7.75
CA ASN A 315 0.36 -1.84 -6.89
C ASN A 315 -0.55 -2.73 -7.74
N GLU A 316 -0.42 -4.04 -7.56
CA GLU A 316 -1.17 -5.05 -8.30
C GLU A 316 -2.56 -5.27 -7.67
N ALA A 317 -3.45 -4.26 -7.72
CA ALA A 317 -4.83 -4.48 -7.26
C ALA A 317 -5.48 -5.68 -7.99
N PHE A 318 -5.10 -5.87 -9.25
CA PHE A 318 -5.38 -7.02 -10.12
C PHE A 318 -4.19 -7.22 -11.07
N SER A 319 -3.99 -8.43 -11.59
CA SER A 319 -2.95 -8.67 -12.60
C SER A 319 -3.08 -7.75 -13.81
N VAL A 320 -4.31 -7.48 -14.25
CA VAL A 320 -4.58 -6.58 -15.37
C VAL A 320 -4.13 -5.13 -15.10
N VAL A 321 -4.05 -4.69 -13.85
CA VAL A 321 -3.51 -3.35 -13.51
C VAL A 321 -2.03 -3.28 -13.87
N GLY A 322 -1.24 -4.29 -13.50
CA GLY A 322 0.17 -4.38 -13.90
C GLY A 322 0.32 -4.41 -15.42
N LEU A 323 -0.38 -5.34 -16.06
CA LEU A 323 -0.34 -5.54 -17.53
C LEU A 323 -0.73 -4.27 -18.30
N ALA A 324 -1.85 -3.63 -17.94
CA ALA A 324 -2.34 -2.45 -18.65
C ALA A 324 -1.42 -1.23 -18.50
N ASN A 325 -0.89 -0.99 -17.29
CA ASN A 325 0.01 0.13 -17.08
C ASN A 325 1.37 -0.09 -17.75
N MET A 326 1.92 -1.30 -17.74
CA MET A 326 3.13 -1.62 -18.53
C MET A 326 2.90 -1.39 -20.02
N LYS A 327 1.78 -1.88 -20.58
CA LYS A 327 1.43 -1.66 -21.99
C LYS A 327 1.31 -0.19 -22.35
N LEU A 328 0.59 0.60 -21.54
CA LEU A 328 0.36 2.03 -21.78
C LEU A 328 1.62 2.88 -21.64
N LEU A 329 2.55 2.47 -20.81
CA LEU A 329 3.80 3.19 -20.55
C LEU A 329 4.99 2.63 -21.35
N GLY A 330 4.81 1.56 -22.13
CA GLY A 330 5.87 0.92 -22.90
C GLY A 330 6.95 0.25 -22.06
N LEU A 331 6.58 -0.26 -20.86
CA LEU A 331 7.51 -0.87 -19.91
C LEU A 331 7.64 -2.37 -20.13
N SER A 332 8.83 -2.89 -19.86
CA SER A 332 9.10 -4.34 -19.77
C SER A 332 8.80 -4.86 -18.36
N ASP A 333 8.37 -6.11 -18.27
CA ASP A 333 8.17 -6.78 -16.99
C ASP A 333 9.47 -7.09 -16.22
N SER A 334 10.62 -6.98 -16.90
CA SER A 334 11.93 -7.28 -16.33
C SER A 334 12.35 -6.35 -15.18
N ASN A 335 11.78 -5.14 -15.12
CA ASN A 335 12.09 -4.13 -14.12
C ASN A 335 10.85 -3.62 -13.37
N VAL A 336 9.71 -4.29 -13.52
CA VAL A 336 8.45 -3.99 -12.81
C VAL A 336 8.17 -5.09 -11.79
N ASN A 337 7.94 -4.70 -10.52
CA ASN A 337 7.56 -5.60 -9.41
C ASN A 337 8.48 -6.83 -9.30
N VAL A 338 9.79 -6.62 -9.35
CA VAL A 338 10.78 -7.71 -9.48
C VAL A 338 10.84 -8.65 -8.27
N ASN A 339 10.31 -8.23 -7.13
CA ASN A 339 10.16 -9.05 -5.92
C ASN A 339 8.72 -9.56 -5.72
N GLY A 340 7.86 -9.48 -6.76
CA GLY A 340 6.42 -9.71 -6.66
C GLY A 340 5.67 -8.48 -6.15
N GLY A 341 4.34 -8.55 -6.12
CA GLY A 341 3.49 -7.43 -5.75
C GLY A 341 2.21 -7.84 -5.01
N ALA A 342 1.18 -7.00 -5.05
CA ALA A 342 0.00 -7.16 -4.23
C ALA A 342 -0.84 -8.41 -4.57
N VAL A 343 -0.75 -8.95 -5.77
CA VAL A 343 -1.41 -10.22 -6.14
C VAL A 343 -0.89 -11.36 -5.28
N SER A 344 0.41 -11.38 -5.01
CA SER A 344 1.07 -12.44 -4.25
C SER A 344 1.35 -12.08 -2.79
N LEU A 345 1.59 -10.81 -2.47
CA LEU A 345 1.92 -10.36 -1.12
C LEU A 345 0.68 -9.90 -0.35
N GLY A 346 -0.35 -9.41 -1.05
CA GLY A 346 -1.56 -8.88 -0.44
C GLY A 346 -1.72 -7.36 -0.55
N HIS A 347 -2.97 -6.89 -0.28
CA HIS A 347 -3.37 -5.51 -0.49
C HIS A 347 -4.14 -4.91 0.70
N PRO A 348 -3.51 -4.69 1.87
CA PRO A 348 -4.13 -3.90 2.93
C PRO A 348 -4.26 -2.45 2.46
N LEU A 349 -5.51 -1.99 2.19
CA LEU A 349 -5.81 -0.79 1.39
C LEU A 349 -5.01 0.45 1.81
N GLY A 350 -5.16 0.88 3.05
CA GLY A 350 -4.51 2.10 3.56
C GLY A 350 -2.99 2.01 3.66
N CYS A 351 -2.44 0.78 3.77
CA CYS A 351 -1.01 0.51 3.89
C CYS A 351 -0.29 0.51 2.53
N SER A 352 -0.95 -0.02 1.49
CA SER A 352 -0.29 -0.46 0.24
C SER A 352 0.52 0.61 -0.47
N GLY A 353 0.05 1.87 -0.48
CA GLY A 353 0.79 2.96 -1.12
C GLY A 353 2.15 3.25 -0.47
N ALA A 354 2.27 3.10 0.84
CA ALA A 354 3.54 3.20 1.56
C ALA A 354 4.36 1.91 1.40
N ARG A 355 3.72 0.74 1.40
CA ARG A 355 4.37 -0.56 1.24
C ARG A 355 5.15 -0.65 -0.07
N ILE A 356 4.54 -0.30 -1.21
CA ILE A 356 5.22 -0.38 -2.52
C ILE A 356 6.43 0.56 -2.59
N LEU A 357 6.37 1.72 -1.94
CA LEU A 357 7.50 2.65 -1.88
C LEU A 357 8.66 2.08 -1.05
N ILE A 358 8.38 1.39 0.06
CA ILE A 358 9.38 0.70 0.87
C ILE A 358 10.04 -0.42 0.07
N THR A 359 9.24 -1.24 -0.60
CA THR A 359 9.77 -2.32 -1.46
C THR A 359 10.63 -1.76 -2.59
N LEU A 360 10.20 -0.66 -3.25
CA LEU A 360 10.99 0.00 -4.28
C LEU A 360 12.37 0.43 -3.79
N MET A 361 12.48 1.04 -2.60
CA MET A 361 13.77 1.42 -2.04
C MET A 361 14.70 0.21 -1.86
N ASN A 362 14.18 -0.90 -1.35
CA ASN A 362 14.95 -2.13 -1.19
C ASN A 362 15.33 -2.75 -2.55
N VAL A 363 14.45 -2.70 -3.54
CA VAL A 363 14.74 -3.14 -4.92
C VAL A 363 15.88 -2.33 -5.51
N LEU A 364 15.90 -1.01 -5.34
CA LEU A 364 16.98 -0.15 -5.79
C LEU A 364 18.31 -0.50 -5.10
N GLU A 365 18.29 -0.73 -3.79
CA GLU A 365 19.49 -1.13 -3.03
C GLU A 365 20.02 -2.49 -3.49
N GLN A 366 19.15 -3.50 -3.60
CA GLN A 366 19.48 -4.87 -4.00
C GLN A 366 20.10 -4.97 -5.40
N ASN A 367 19.74 -4.07 -6.30
CA ASN A 367 20.21 -4.04 -7.68
C ASN A 367 21.26 -2.96 -7.93
N ASN A 368 21.73 -2.26 -6.89
CA ASN A 368 22.62 -1.11 -6.99
C ASN A 368 22.12 -0.05 -8.00
N ALA A 369 20.81 0.09 -8.11
CA ALA A 369 20.12 1.03 -8.96
C ALA A 369 19.88 2.37 -8.24
N LYS A 370 19.62 3.43 -9.00
CA LYS A 370 19.54 4.79 -8.49
C LYS A 370 18.13 5.37 -8.53
N LEU A 371 17.47 5.29 -9.68
CA LEU A 371 16.17 5.91 -9.90
C LEU A 371 15.05 4.87 -9.94
N GLY A 372 13.99 5.13 -9.16
CA GLY A 372 12.82 4.28 -9.12
C GLY A 372 11.53 5.06 -9.07
N ALA A 373 10.45 4.44 -9.56
CA ALA A 373 9.11 5.00 -9.58
C ALA A 373 8.11 4.03 -8.96
N ALA A 374 7.26 4.52 -8.06
CA ALA A 374 6.14 3.78 -7.53
C ALA A 374 4.82 4.44 -7.93
N ALA A 375 3.82 3.64 -8.32
CA ALA A 375 2.49 4.13 -8.62
C ALA A 375 1.39 3.18 -8.14
N ILE A 376 0.30 3.74 -7.66
CA ILE A 376 -0.83 3.00 -7.12
C ILE A 376 -2.13 3.60 -7.63
N CYS A 377 -3.01 2.75 -8.17
CA CYS A 377 -4.39 3.11 -8.47
C CYS A 377 -5.23 3.19 -7.18
N ASN A 378 -6.36 3.85 -7.24
CA ASN A 378 -7.36 3.82 -6.18
C ASN A 378 -8.78 3.85 -6.75
N GLY A 379 -9.73 3.23 -6.06
CA GLY A 379 -11.16 3.30 -6.39
C GLY A 379 -11.61 4.75 -6.61
N GLY A 380 -12.61 4.92 -7.48
CA GLY A 380 -13.06 6.24 -7.93
C GLY A 380 -12.23 6.85 -9.06
N GLY A 381 -11.44 6.05 -9.78
CA GLY A 381 -10.70 6.47 -10.99
C GLY A 381 -9.36 7.16 -10.73
N GLY A 382 -8.85 7.15 -9.50
CA GLY A 382 -7.64 7.87 -9.14
C GLY A 382 -6.35 7.06 -9.15
N ALA A 383 -5.23 7.76 -9.05
CA ALA A 383 -3.90 7.21 -8.77
C ALA A 383 -2.97 8.24 -8.12
N SER A 384 -1.95 7.73 -7.45
CA SER A 384 -0.78 8.49 -6.99
C SER A 384 0.50 7.86 -7.52
N ALA A 385 1.52 8.69 -7.79
CA ALA A 385 2.85 8.25 -8.20
C ALA A 385 3.94 9.07 -7.52
N ILE A 386 5.06 8.42 -7.17
CA ILE A 386 6.26 9.03 -6.55
C ILE A 386 7.50 8.54 -7.27
N ILE A 387 8.43 9.45 -7.51
CA ILE A 387 9.78 9.19 -8.02
C ILE A 387 10.77 9.36 -6.89
N ILE A 388 11.64 8.41 -6.70
CA ILE A 388 12.71 8.45 -5.69
C ILE A 388 14.07 8.22 -6.34
N GLU A 389 15.08 8.81 -5.71
CA GLU A 389 16.50 8.60 -6.03
C GLU A 389 17.19 8.03 -4.81
N ARG A 390 17.76 6.81 -4.90
CA ARG A 390 18.59 6.19 -3.85
C ARG A 390 19.88 7.00 -3.65
N VAL A 391 20.29 7.17 -2.40
CA VAL A 391 21.51 7.93 -2.00
C VAL A 391 22.68 7.00 -1.79
#